data_16ec404f9594ce0e56260b390d000126
#
_entry.id   16ec404f9594ce0e56260b390d000126
#
_cell.length_a   1.000
_cell.length_b   1.000
_cell.length_c   1.000
_cell.angle_alpha   90.00
_cell.angle_beta   90.00
_cell.angle_gamma   90.00
#
_symmetry.space_group_name_H-M   'P 1'
#
loop_
_entity.id
_entity.type
_entity.pdbx_description
1 polymer ?
#
loop_
_entity_poly.entity_id
_entity_poly.type
_entity_poly.pdbx_seq_one_letter_code
_entity_poly.pdbx_strand_id
1 'polypeptide(L)'
;LWTLQCGKPSKQCLLEEIIINFNEAVNISNTHVLALVSELFDLEGYNIQLIPPHEGGRNVVYTCEQDGRESLILRVSFLPDRKREDYIAELEYVRYLFEHGASVSNVVSSKKGDLLEEVTYGEHTFFICMFVKATGKLLVENHYQYREGIPLSEYYYNSGKVLGRMHQLSKGYTPVHRRHHLIDNYSGEYIDNLVPESFPLLKEKMVELLNILQGLDTNQETFGMIHFDYNDGNYSIDFDTGQITVYDFDNSCFGWYMYDLADLWTHGVGWIQFEPNEDKRKQFMDDYFQTALAGYTSETKIEDSMLEKLPLFIQVTLLENILGQFEEMQRAGEEPEANEELLYLIKCLEEDIPYKGFFHEMYSTEAPFEYEGR
;
A
#
# COMPACT_ATOMS: atom_id res chain seq x y z
N LEU A 1 2.92 35.04 -12.29
CA LEU A 1 3.61 34.64 -13.54
C LEU A 1 4.85 33.86 -13.17
N TRP A 2 4.69 32.55 -12.94
CA TRP A 2 5.79 31.59 -12.92
C TRP A 2 5.34 30.41 -13.81
N THR A 3 5.76 30.45 -15.06
CA THR A 3 5.72 29.31 -15.95
C THR A 3 6.85 28.36 -15.55
N LEU A 4 6.55 27.32 -14.77
CA LEU A 4 7.40 26.16 -14.63
C LEU A 4 7.02 25.17 -15.76
N GLN A 5 7.79 25.20 -16.84
CA GLN A 5 7.92 24.06 -17.75
C GLN A 5 8.66 22.95 -17.00
N CYS A 6 7.91 22.09 -16.35
CA CYS A 6 8.44 20.81 -15.87
C CYS A 6 8.10 19.77 -16.94
N GLY A 7 9.05 19.51 -17.84
CA GLY A 7 8.98 18.39 -18.78
C GLY A 7 9.16 17.08 -18.01
N LYS A 8 8.09 16.52 -17.47
CA LYS A 8 8.03 15.12 -17.06
C LYS A 8 7.69 14.30 -18.31
N PRO A 9 8.36 13.17 -18.59
CA PRO A 9 7.84 12.23 -19.56
C PRO A 9 6.49 11.75 -19.03
N SER A 10 5.44 11.90 -19.83
CA SER A 10 4.15 11.29 -19.52
C SER A 10 4.33 9.77 -19.41
N LYS A 11 3.60 9.09 -18.52
CA LYS A 11 3.58 7.60 -18.45
C LYS A 11 3.39 6.96 -19.85
N GLN A 12 2.79 7.68 -20.78
CA GLN A 12 2.57 7.27 -22.18
C GLN A 12 3.87 7.13 -22.99
N CYS A 13 4.97 7.81 -22.61
CA CYS A 13 6.27 7.67 -23.31
C CYS A 13 7.04 6.40 -22.88
N LEU A 14 6.60 5.74 -21.78
CA LEU A 14 7.21 4.52 -21.27
C LEU A 14 6.68 3.24 -21.95
N LEU A 15 5.63 3.32 -22.76
CA LEU A 15 5.01 2.17 -23.42
C LEU A 15 5.78 1.64 -24.65
N GLU A 16 6.87 2.27 -25.07
CA GLU A 16 7.74 1.77 -26.14
C GLU A 16 9.03 1.11 -25.66
N GLU A 17 9.34 1.15 -24.35
CA GLU A 17 10.42 0.33 -23.80
C GLU A 17 9.97 -1.13 -23.76
N ILE A 18 10.87 -2.06 -24.14
CA ILE A 18 10.61 -3.49 -24.06
C ILE A 18 10.42 -3.87 -22.59
N ILE A 19 9.19 -3.87 -22.12
CA ILE A 19 8.84 -4.26 -20.76
C ILE A 19 8.92 -5.78 -20.70
N ILE A 20 9.85 -6.32 -19.90
CA ILE A 20 9.88 -7.75 -19.62
C ILE A 20 8.68 -8.14 -18.75
N ASN A 21 8.10 -9.29 -19.01
CA ASN A 21 7.04 -9.81 -18.17
C ASN A 21 7.59 -10.39 -16.86
N PHE A 22 6.70 -10.64 -15.89
CA PHE A 22 7.10 -11.16 -14.58
C PHE A 22 7.92 -12.46 -14.65
N ASN A 23 7.55 -13.41 -15.50
CA ASN A 23 8.26 -14.69 -15.63
C ASN A 23 9.67 -14.50 -16.20
N GLU A 24 9.83 -13.59 -17.12
CA GLU A 24 11.16 -13.21 -17.64
C GLU A 24 12.01 -12.55 -16.56
N ALA A 25 11.43 -11.62 -15.77
CA ALA A 25 12.11 -10.99 -14.66
C ALA A 25 12.55 -12.03 -13.60
N VAL A 26 11.70 -13.00 -13.26
CA VAL A 26 12.06 -14.14 -12.39
C VAL A 26 13.21 -14.95 -12.96
N ASN A 27 13.17 -15.28 -14.26
CA ASN A 27 14.23 -16.05 -14.91
C ASN A 27 15.56 -15.30 -14.89
N ILE A 28 15.57 -14.01 -15.23
CA ILE A 28 16.77 -13.17 -15.19
C ILE A 28 17.27 -13.04 -13.75
N SER A 29 16.37 -12.84 -12.79
CA SER A 29 16.72 -12.75 -11.37
C SER A 29 17.42 -14.01 -10.90
N ASN A 30 16.86 -15.20 -11.20
CA ASN A 30 17.44 -16.48 -10.80
C ASN A 30 18.78 -16.80 -11.47
N THR A 31 18.97 -16.37 -12.72
CA THR A 31 20.17 -16.75 -13.50
C THR A 31 21.31 -15.74 -13.40
N HIS A 32 21.02 -14.45 -13.13
CA HIS A 32 22.03 -13.38 -13.12
C HIS A 32 22.00 -12.54 -11.85
N VAL A 33 20.81 -12.06 -11.42
CA VAL A 33 20.74 -11.08 -10.33
C VAL A 33 21.14 -11.70 -8.99
N LEU A 34 20.67 -12.91 -8.66
CA LEU A 34 20.96 -13.56 -7.37
C LEU A 34 22.46 -13.83 -7.15
N ALA A 35 23.22 -14.13 -8.20
CA ALA A 35 24.66 -14.32 -8.09
C ALA A 35 25.35 -13.02 -7.64
N LEU A 36 25.00 -11.88 -8.25
CA LEU A 36 25.53 -10.57 -7.90
C LEU A 36 25.05 -10.10 -6.53
N VAL A 37 23.78 -10.35 -6.20
CA VAL A 37 23.21 -10.01 -4.88
C VAL A 37 23.96 -10.71 -3.76
N SER A 38 24.35 -11.99 -3.95
CA SER A 38 25.14 -12.73 -2.96
C SER A 38 26.52 -12.12 -2.72
N GLU A 39 27.09 -11.45 -3.73
CA GLU A 39 28.33 -10.71 -3.59
C GLU A 39 28.12 -9.34 -2.92
N LEU A 40 27.02 -8.66 -3.24
CA LEU A 40 26.69 -7.33 -2.74
C LEU A 40 26.22 -7.36 -1.27
N PHE A 41 25.50 -8.40 -0.88
CA PHE A 41 25.04 -8.64 0.49
C PHE A 41 25.69 -9.91 1.06
N ASP A 42 25.76 -10.03 2.37
CA ASP A 42 26.39 -11.19 3.01
C ASP A 42 25.41 -12.38 3.06
N LEU A 43 25.12 -12.97 1.90
CA LEU A 43 24.15 -14.07 1.77
C LEU A 43 24.81 -15.46 1.68
N GLU A 44 26.10 -15.60 1.98
CA GLU A 44 26.74 -16.91 2.00
C GLU A 44 26.06 -17.83 3.02
N GLY A 45 25.61 -18.99 2.55
CA GLY A 45 24.91 -19.98 3.36
C GLY A 45 23.43 -19.75 3.57
N TYR A 46 22.87 -18.64 3.07
CA TYR A 46 21.42 -18.43 3.08
C TYR A 46 20.71 -19.34 2.07
N ASN A 47 19.60 -19.90 2.47
CA ASN A 47 18.62 -20.51 1.57
C ASN A 47 17.74 -19.41 0.99
N ILE A 48 17.80 -19.20 -0.32
CA ILE A 48 17.05 -18.14 -1.03
C ILE A 48 15.88 -18.80 -1.75
N GLN A 49 14.66 -18.39 -1.42
CA GLN A 49 13.43 -18.93 -1.98
C GLN A 49 12.55 -17.83 -2.54
N LEU A 50 12.07 -18.02 -3.78
CA LEU A 50 11.10 -17.13 -4.40
C LEU A 50 9.78 -17.16 -3.61
N ILE A 51 9.28 -15.98 -3.27
CA ILE A 51 7.90 -15.83 -2.78
C ILE A 51 6.99 -15.88 -4.01
N PRO A 52 5.97 -16.76 -4.03
CA PRO A 52 5.03 -16.82 -5.13
C PRO A 52 4.41 -15.43 -5.39
N PRO A 53 4.38 -14.99 -6.65
CA PRO A 53 3.83 -13.67 -6.96
C PRO A 53 2.33 -13.65 -6.70
N HIS A 54 1.83 -12.49 -6.28
CA HIS A 54 0.43 -12.14 -6.44
C HIS A 54 0.17 -11.76 -7.91
N GLU A 55 -1.05 -11.92 -8.40
CA GLU A 55 -1.46 -11.39 -9.70
C GLU A 55 -1.13 -9.89 -9.75
N GLY A 56 -0.48 -9.44 -10.83
CA GLY A 56 -0.05 -8.06 -10.97
C GLY A 56 1.24 -7.67 -10.23
N GLY A 57 2.00 -8.63 -9.68
CA GLY A 57 3.23 -8.38 -8.92
C GLY A 57 4.25 -7.51 -9.66
N ARG A 58 4.65 -6.40 -9.01
CA ARG A 58 5.60 -5.39 -9.55
C ARG A 58 7.05 -5.76 -9.26
N ASN A 59 7.28 -6.61 -8.29
CA ASN A 59 8.58 -6.96 -7.76
C ASN A 59 8.75 -8.48 -7.72
N VAL A 60 9.95 -8.96 -8.02
CA VAL A 60 10.36 -10.33 -7.71
C VAL A 60 10.91 -10.34 -6.29
N VAL A 61 10.30 -11.12 -5.41
CA VAL A 61 10.63 -11.12 -3.99
C VAL A 61 11.11 -12.49 -3.54
N TYR A 62 12.15 -12.51 -2.72
CA TYR A 62 12.71 -13.73 -2.16
C TYR A 62 12.81 -13.65 -0.65
N THR A 63 12.56 -14.76 0.03
CA THR A 63 13.03 -14.97 1.41
C THR A 63 14.48 -15.44 1.37
N CYS A 64 15.30 -14.94 2.29
CA CYS A 64 16.66 -15.40 2.52
C CYS A 64 16.74 -15.85 3.97
N GLU A 65 16.94 -17.16 4.22
CA GLU A 65 16.90 -17.77 5.55
C GLU A 65 18.13 -18.62 5.82
N GLN A 66 18.71 -18.48 7.00
CA GLN A 66 19.82 -19.29 7.50
C GLN A 66 19.68 -19.50 9.00
N ASP A 67 19.88 -20.73 9.46
CA ASP A 67 19.83 -21.04 10.90
C ASP A 67 20.82 -20.19 11.70
N GLY A 68 20.31 -19.56 12.75
CA GLY A 68 21.09 -18.72 13.65
C GLY A 68 21.45 -17.32 13.13
N ARG A 69 20.95 -16.94 11.98
CA ARG A 69 21.06 -15.59 11.41
C ARG A 69 19.69 -14.95 11.23
N GLU A 70 19.67 -13.64 11.08
CA GLU A 70 18.46 -12.87 10.80
C GLU A 70 17.89 -13.24 9.43
N SER A 71 16.60 -13.51 9.36
CA SER A 71 15.90 -13.76 8.10
C SER A 71 15.71 -12.45 7.34
N LEU A 72 15.91 -12.49 6.03
CA LEU A 72 15.88 -11.31 5.18
C LEU A 72 14.86 -11.47 4.05
N ILE A 73 14.41 -10.32 3.52
CA ILE A 73 13.60 -10.22 2.31
C ILE A 73 14.42 -9.47 1.26
N LEU A 74 14.62 -10.09 0.12
CA LEU A 74 15.23 -9.50 -1.05
C LEU A 74 14.12 -9.08 -2.02
N ARG A 75 14.07 -7.80 -2.38
CA ARG A 75 13.19 -7.26 -3.42
C ARG A 75 13.99 -6.86 -4.64
N VAL A 76 13.58 -7.36 -5.80
CA VAL A 76 14.12 -7.06 -7.12
C VAL A 76 13.03 -6.39 -7.95
N SER A 77 13.13 -5.08 -8.13
CA SER A 77 12.19 -4.27 -8.91
C SER A 77 12.67 -4.16 -10.34
N PHE A 78 11.79 -4.40 -11.30
CA PHE A 78 12.14 -4.49 -12.72
C PHE A 78 11.31 -3.61 -13.64
N LEU A 79 10.23 -3.01 -13.14
CA LEU A 79 9.37 -2.15 -13.95
C LEU A 79 10.01 -0.76 -14.13
N PRO A 80 9.93 -0.17 -15.33
CA PRO A 80 10.51 1.15 -15.62
C PRO A 80 9.64 2.33 -15.14
N ASP A 81 8.65 2.08 -14.31
CA ASP A 81 7.66 3.05 -13.84
C ASP A 81 8.16 3.97 -12.72
N ARG A 82 9.33 3.67 -12.15
CA ARG A 82 9.96 4.46 -11.08
C ARG A 82 11.42 4.73 -11.39
N LYS A 83 11.89 5.88 -10.91
CA LYS A 83 13.30 6.27 -11.00
C LYS A 83 14.07 5.77 -9.78
N ARG A 84 15.38 5.70 -9.92
CA ARG A 84 16.32 5.37 -8.83
C ARG A 84 16.04 6.18 -7.56
N GLU A 85 15.81 7.48 -7.72
CA GLU A 85 15.56 8.41 -6.61
C GLU A 85 14.27 8.07 -5.85
N ASP A 86 13.26 7.52 -6.51
CA ASP A 86 12.01 7.09 -5.88
C ASP A 86 12.25 5.91 -4.93
N TYR A 87 13.05 4.93 -5.35
CA TYR A 87 13.44 3.80 -4.50
C TYR A 87 14.29 4.26 -3.30
N ILE A 88 15.26 5.13 -3.53
CA ILE A 88 16.10 5.66 -2.44
C ILE A 88 15.24 6.43 -1.43
N ALA A 89 14.31 7.26 -1.90
CA ALA A 89 13.43 8.03 -1.03
C ALA A 89 12.56 7.14 -0.14
N GLU A 90 12.04 6.03 -0.65
CA GLU A 90 11.34 5.00 0.12
C GLU A 90 12.26 4.41 1.20
N LEU A 91 13.44 3.92 0.79
CA LEU A 91 14.37 3.23 1.69
C LEU A 91 14.91 4.16 2.80
N GLU A 92 15.17 5.42 2.47
CA GLU A 92 15.53 6.46 3.47
C GLU A 92 14.41 6.69 4.49
N TYR A 93 13.16 6.73 4.03
CA TYR A 93 12.02 6.90 4.91
C TYR A 93 11.82 5.68 5.83
N VAL A 94 11.87 4.47 5.31
CA VAL A 94 11.77 3.24 6.13
C VAL A 94 12.89 3.19 7.17
N ARG A 95 14.12 3.51 6.79
CA ARG A 95 15.26 3.57 7.72
C ARG A 95 15.04 4.61 8.80
N TYR A 96 14.59 5.81 8.43
CA TYR A 96 14.26 6.84 9.39
C TYR A 96 13.20 6.40 10.40
N LEU A 97 12.12 5.77 9.94
CA LEU A 97 11.07 5.24 10.80
C LEU A 97 11.62 4.22 11.80
N PHE A 98 12.42 3.27 11.31
CA PHE A 98 13.03 2.24 12.16
C PHE A 98 13.97 2.84 13.20
N GLU A 99 14.89 3.72 12.80
CA GLU A 99 15.87 4.35 13.69
C GLU A 99 15.22 5.22 14.78
N HIS A 100 13.99 5.72 14.53
CA HIS A 100 13.21 6.49 15.50
C HIS A 100 12.17 5.65 16.26
N GLY A 101 12.26 4.31 16.15
CA GLY A 101 11.49 3.39 16.98
C GLY A 101 10.07 3.10 16.49
N ALA A 102 9.76 3.31 15.21
CA ALA A 102 8.57 2.71 14.62
C ALA A 102 8.77 1.22 14.39
N SER A 103 7.69 0.45 14.51
CA SER A 103 7.70 -0.99 14.24
C SER A 103 7.55 -1.25 12.74
N VAL A 104 8.66 -1.12 12.02
CA VAL A 104 8.74 -1.34 10.57
C VAL A 104 9.88 -2.29 10.24
N SER A 105 9.78 -2.97 9.11
CA SER A 105 10.83 -3.86 8.59
C SER A 105 12.02 -3.02 8.13
N ASN A 106 13.18 -3.17 8.80
CA ASN A 106 14.35 -2.32 8.53
C ASN A 106 15.02 -2.63 7.20
N VAL A 107 15.58 -1.61 6.58
CA VAL A 107 16.39 -1.73 5.37
C VAL A 107 17.80 -2.19 5.72
N VAL A 108 18.31 -3.20 5.00
CA VAL A 108 19.69 -3.70 5.13
C VAL A 108 20.57 -3.08 4.06
N SER A 109 21.64 -2.43 4.48
CA SER A 109 22.64 -1.90 3.54
C SER A 109 23.47 -3.00 2.88
N SER A 110 23.88 -2.76 1.64
CA SER A 110 24.89 -3.58 0.96
C SER A 110 26.26 -3.50 1.66
N LYS A 111 27.20 -4.35 1.26
CA LYS A 111 28.61 -4.28 1.71
C LYS A 111 29.31 -2.96 1.38
N LYS A 112 28.78 -2.20 0.41
CA LYS A 112 29.25 -0.86 0.05
C LYS A 112 28.66 0.24 0.96
N GLY A 113 27.64 -0.10 1.75
CA GLY A 113 26.90 0.85 2.59
C GLY A 113 25.69 1.47 1.89
N ASP A 114 25.37 1.07 0.65
CA ASP A 114 24.25 1.57 -0.11
C ASP A 114 22.93 0.88 0.32
N LEU A 115 21.81 1.61 0.23
CA LEU A 115 20.47 1.06 0.48
C LEU A 115 19.90 0.36 -0.74
N LEU A 116 20.30 0.83 -1.91
CA LEU A 116 19.82 0.39 -3.21
C LEU A 116 21.02 0.02 -4.08
N GLU A 117 20.98 -1.16 -4.64
CA GLU A 117 21.94 -1.60 -5.66
C GLU A 117 21.24 -1.72 -7.01
N GLU A 118 22.01 -1.61 -8.07
CA GLU A 118 21.55 -1.71 -9.45
C GLU A 118 22.27 -2.82 -10.19
N VAL A 119 21.51 -3.65 -10.89
CA VAL A 119 22.04 -4.68 -11.79
C VAL A 119 21.45 -4.48 -13.17
N THR A 120 22.32 -4.36 -14.18
CA THR A 120 21.90 -4.25 -15.58
C THR A 120 22.05 -5.60 -16.28
N TYR A 121 21.02 -6.00 -17.01
CA TYR A 121 21.03 -7.17 -17.88
C TYR A 121 20.43 -6.83 -19.25
N GLY A 122 21.25 -6.81 -20.29
CA GLY A 122 20.82 -6.30 -21.59
C GLY A 122 20.46 -4.81 -21.51
N GLU A 123 19.25 -4.48 -21.89
CA GLU A 123 18.69 -3.12 -21.82
C GLU A 123 17.89 -2.85 -20.53
N HIS A 124 17.77 -3.86 -19.65
CA HIS A 124 16.97 -3.78 -18.43
C HIS A 124 17.81 -3.46 -17.21
N THR A 125 17.31 -2.59 -16.37
CA THR A 125 17.89 -2.27 -15.05
C THR A 125 17.01 -2.84 -13.96
N PHE A 126 17.61 -3.58 -13.04
CA PHE A 126 16.97 -4.13 -11.85
C PHE A 126 17.42 -3.34 -10.63
N PHE A 127 16.48 -2.85 -9.85
CA PHE A 127 16.74 -2.18 -8.58
C PHE A 127 16.59 -3.17 -7.44
N ILE A 128 17.60 -3.26 -6.60
CA ILE A 128 17.75 -4.30 -5.58
C ILE A 128 17.84 -3.68 -4.22
N CYS A 129 16.94 -4.03 -3.33
CA CYS A 129 17.01 -3.67 -1.93
C CYS A 129 16.71 -4.87 -1.04
N MET A 130 17.15 -4.78 0.21
CA MET A 130 17.02 -5.85 1.19
C MET A 130 16.46 -5.32 2.49
N PHE A 131 15.58 -6.11 3.10
CA PHE A 131 14.94 -5.79 4.37
C PHE A 131 15.14 -6.92 5.37
N VAL A 132 15.10 -6.61 6.64
CA VAL A 132 14.92 -7.60 7.69
C VAL A 132 13.51 -8.17 7.54
N LYS A 133 13.37 -9.49 7.53
CA LYS A 133 12.05 -10.12 7.49
C LYS A 133 11.28 -9.80 8.79
N ALA A 134 10.08 -9.26 8.64
CA ALA A 134 9.22 -8.98 9.77
C ALA A 134 8.92 -10.25 10.57
N THR A 135 8.94 -10.15 11.90
CA THR A 135 8.60 -11.26 12.80
C THR A 135 7.09 -11.46 12.82
N GLY A 136 6.68 -12.72 12.97
CA GLY A 136 5.26 -13.08 13.02
C GLY A 136 4.73 -13.56 11.68
N LYS A 137 3.43 -13.42 11.48
CA LYS A 137 2.69 -13.88 10.30
C LYS A 137 1.63 -12.87 9.89
N LEU A 138 1.16 -12.96 8.68
CA LEU A 138 -0.07 -12.32 8.25
C LEU A 138 -1.27 -12.87 9.04
N LEU A 139 -2.28 -12.06 9.24
CA LEU A 139 -3.50 -12.50 9.91
C LEU A 139 -4.21 -13.61 9.13
N VAL A 140 -4.22 -13.54 7.79
CA VAL A 140 -4.76 -14.58 6.92
C VAL A 140 -4.04 -15.92 7.10
N GLU A 141 -2.72 -15.93 7.33
CA GLU A 141 -1.95 -17.17 7.59
C GLU A 141 -2.33 -17.81 8.91
N ASN A 142 -2.94 -17.05 9.82
CA ASN A 142 -3.53 -17.54 11.09
C ASN A 142 -5.06 -17.68 10.98
N HIS A 143 -5.61 -17.82 9.78
CA HIS A 143 -7.05 -18.01 9.53
C HIS A 143 -7.91 -16.90 10.14
N TYR A 144 -7.43 -15.66 10.13
CA TYR A 144 -8.06 -14.48 10.76
C TYR A 144 -8.32 -14.65 12.28
N GLN A 145 -7.68 -15.63 12.91
CA GLN A 145 -7.72 -15.76 14.37
C GLN A 145 -6.63 -14.89 14.98
N TYR A 146 -7.00 -14.12 15.97
CA TYR A 146 -6.04 -13.35 16.75
C TYR A 146 -5.46 -14.22 17.90
N ARG A 147 -4.89 -13.63 18.88
CA ARG A 147 -4.23 -14.28 20.02
C ARG A 147 -5.24 -14.98 20.92
N GLU A 148 -4.93 -16.19 21.40
CA GLU A 148 -5.81 -16.94 22.28
C GLU A 148 -6.13 -16.16 23.57
N GLY A 149 -7.41 -16.04 23.89
CA GLY A 149 -7.89 -15.36 25.09
C GLY A 149 -7.77 -13.82 25.07
N ILE A 150 -7.31 -13.23 23.98
CA ILE A 150 -7.16 -11.79 23.79
C ILE A 150 -8.24 -11.31 22.80
N PRO A 151 -8.97 -10.24 23.11
CA PRO A 151 -10.00 -9.74 22.21
C PRO A 151 -9.41 -9.13 20.93
N LEU A 152 -10.12 -9.29 19.83
CA LEU A 152 -9.72 -8.74 18.51
C LEU A 152 -9.58 -7.21 18.52
N SER A 153 -10.23 -6.53 19.45
CA SER A 153 -10.07 -5.08 19.66
C SER A 153 -8.63 -4.66 20.01
N GLU A 154 -7.81 -5.55 20.59
CA GLU A 154 -6.38 -5.27 20.80
C GLU A 154 -5.67 -5.15 19.45
N TYR A 155 -5.98 -6.01 18.51
CA TYR A 155 -5.42 -5.92 17.15
C TYR A 155 -5.79 -4.60 16.49
N TYR A 156 -7.06 -4.18 16.55
CA TYR A 156 -7.51 -2.90 15.98
C TYR A 156 -6.80 -1.72 16.62
N TYR A 157 -6.66 -1.74 17.95
CA TYR A 157 -5.92 -0.72 18.68
C TYR A 157 -4.44 -0.68 18.26
N ASN A 158 -3.78 -1.84 18.20
CA ASN A 158 -2.36 -1.95 17.84
C ASN A 158 -2.11 -1.51 16.40
N SER A 159 -2.99 -1.84 15.46
CA SER A 159 -2.90 -1.37 14.08
C SER A 159 -2.97 0.16 14.01
N GLY A 160 -3.95 0.77 14.65
CA GLY A 160 -4.03 2.23 14.75
C GLY A 160 -2.81 2.85 15.43
N LYS A 161 -2.30 2.22 16.50
CA LYS A 161 -1.13 2.72 17.24
C LYS A 161 0.13 2.76 16.38
N VAL A 162 0.41 1.70 15.62
CA VAL A 162 1.60 1.67 14.75
C VAL A 162 1.48 2.73 13.65
N LEU A 163 0.30 2.88 13.04
CA LEU A 163 0.05 3.94 12.06
C LEU A 163 0.26 5.34 12.68
N GLY A 164 -0.29 5.57 13.87
CA GLY A 164 -0.10 6.84 14.60
C GLY A 164 1.37 7.14 14.88
N ARG A 165 2.17 6.13 15.25
CA ARG A 165 3.61 6.27 15.45
C ARG A 165 4.33 6.67 14.17
N MET A 166 4.02 6.03 13.04
CA MET A 166 4.60 6.37 11.75
C MET A 166 4.27 7.81 11.35
N HIS A 167 3.03 8.24 11.48
CA HIS A 167 2.62 9.60 11.18
C HIS A 167 3.24 10.63 12.12
N GLN A 168 3.36 10.33 13.42
CA GLN A 168 4.07 11.23 14.36
C GLN A 168 5.52 11.45 13.95
N LEU A 169 6.19 10.42 13.48
CA LEU A 169 7.56 10.54 12.97
C LEU A 169 7.60 11.28 11.62
N SER A 170 6.63 11.02 10.76
CA SER A 170 6.48 11.69 9.47
C SER A 170 6.38 13.20 9.57
N LYS A 171 5.71 13.73 10.62
CA LYS A 171 5.64 15.17 10.92
C LYS A 171 7.01 15.82 11.11
N GLY A 172 7.99 15.06 11.58
CA GLY A 172 9.38 15.53 11.77
C GLY A 172 10.33 15.16 10.63
N TYR A 173 9.87 14.39 9.65
CA TYR A 173 10.72 13.87 8.58
C TYR A 173 11.08 14.95 7.56
N THR A 174 12.37 15.11 7.30
CA THR A 174 12.87 15.97 6.22
C THR A 174 13.65 15.10 5.23
N PRO A 175 13.09 14.79 4.07
CA PRO A 175 13.70 13.89 3.10
C PRO A 175 14.92 14.50 2.41
N VAL A 176 15.93 13.67 2.13
CA VAL A 176 17.01 13.98 1.20
C VAL A 176 16.52 13.75 -0.24
N HIS A 177 15.97 12.58 -0.51
CA HIS A 177 15.27 12.27 -1.75
C HIS A 177 13.77 12.33 -1.51
N ARG A 178 13.06 12.99 -2.41
CA ARG A 178 11.63 13.29 -2.20
C ARG A 178 10.74 12.39 -3.05
N ARG A 179 9.80 11.72 -2.41
CA ARG A 179 8.70 11.02 -3.11
C ARG A 179 7.74 12.03 -3.74
N HIS A 180 6.97 11.56 -4.70
CA HIS A 180 5.90 12.32 -5.32
C HIS A 180 4.78 12.66 -4.31
N HIS A 181 3.92 13.59 -4.69
CA HIS A 181 2.70 13.88 -3.95
C HIS A 181 1.58 12.94 -4.41
N LEU A 182 0.67 12.55 -3.53
CA LEU A 182 -0.49 11.71 -3.85
C LEU A 182 -1.23 12.19 -5.12
N ILE A 183 -1.49 13.49 -5.23
CA ILE A 183 -2.19 14.06 -6.39
C ILE A 183 -1.38 13.92 -7.69
N ASP A 184 -0.06 13.80 -7.62
CA ASP A 184 0.78 13.66 -8.83
C ASP A 184 0.53 12.32 -9.55
N ASN A 185 -0.07 11.34 -8.88
CA ASN A 185 -0.47 10.07 -9.48
C ASN A 185 -1.61 10.23 -10.47
N TYR A 186 -2.38 11.32 -10.36
CA TYR A 186 -3.60 11.55 -11.13
C TYR A 186 -3.52 12.86 -11.90
N SER A 187 -3.60 12.77 -13.21
CA SER A 187 -3.89 13.91 -14.07
C SER A 187 -5.23 13.69 -14.77
N GLY A 188 -5.87 14.76 -15.24
CA GLY A 188 -7.07 14.61 -16.07
C GLY A 188 -6.80 13.73 -17.29
N GLU A 189 -5.64 13.90 -17.94
CA GLU A 189 -5.21 13.06 -19.07
C GLU A 189 -5.06 11.57 -18.67
N TYR A 190 -4.52 11.30 -17.49
CA TYR A 190 -4.40 9.91 -16.99
C TYR A 190 -5.77 9.27 -16.78
N ILE A 191 -6.70 9.99 -16.14
CA ILE A 191 -8.07 9.54 -15.93
C ILE A 191 -8.79 9.33 -17.27
N ASP A 192 -8.66 10.28 -18.21
CA ASP A 192 -9.27 10.19 -19.52
C ASP A 192 -8.79 8.98 -20.33
N ASN A 193 -7.51 8.63 -20.21
CA ASN A 193 -6.93 7.49 -20.93
C ASN A 193 -7.24 6.14 -20.28
N LEU A 194 -7.46 6.12 -18.97
CA LEU A 194 -7.65 4.87 -18.22
C LEU A 194 -9.12 4.51 -18.06
N VAL A 195 -9.96 5.48 -17.69
CA VAL A 195 -11.39 5.25 -17.46
C VAL A 195 -12.14 5.14 -18.78
N PRO A 196 -12.92 4.06 -19.01
CA PRO A 196 -13.66 3.88 -20.25
C PRO A 196 -14.66 5.01 -20.54
N GLU A 197 -14.89 5.30 -21.84
CA GLU A 197 -15.87 6.30 -22.29
C GLU A 197 -17.31 5.98 -21.88
N SER A 198 -17.58 4.73 -21.47
CA SER A 198 -18.88 4.31 -20.93
C SER A 198 -19.18 4.89 -19.55
N PHE A 199 -18.18 5.47 -18.85
CA PHE A 199 -18.31 6.04 -17.51
C PHE A 199 -17.98 7.54 -17.46
N PRO A 200 -18.70 8.40 -18.21
CA PRO A 200 -18.37 9.84 -18.29
C PRO A 200 -18.57 10.56 -16.94
N LEU A 201 -19.60 10.17 -16.18
CA LEU A 201 -19.88 10.78 -14.86
C LEU A 201 -18.78 10.42 -13.85
N LEU A 202 -18.24 9.20 -13.90
CA LEU A 202 -17.11 8.79 -13.09
C LEU A 202 -15.88 9.68 -13.32
N LYS A 203 -15.56 9.96 -14.61
CA LYS A 203 -14.45 10.87 -14.96
C LYS A 203 -14.66 12.27 -14.35
N GLU A 204 -15.87 12.83 -14.47
CA GLU A 204 -16.21 14.12 -13.87
C GLU A 204 -16.05 14.12 -12.36
N LYS A 205 -16.55 13.08 -11.67
CA LYS A 205 -16.43 12.94 -10.21
C LYS A 205 -14.99 12.78 -9.74
N MET A 206 -14.18 12.02 -10.45
CA MET A 206 -12.75 11.87 -10.13
C MET A 206 -12.02 13.22 -10.22
N VAL A 207 -12.27 14.00 -11.27
CA VAL A 207 -11.69 15.35 -11.42
C VAL A 207 -12.18 16.29 -10.31
N GLU A 208 -13.47 16.21 -9.93
CA GLU A 208 -14.01 16.98 -8.80
C GLU A 208 -13.29 16.66 -7.50
N LEU A 209 -13.12 15.37 -7.15
CA LEU A 209 -12.39 14.93 -5.96
C LEU A 209 -10.95 15.45 -5.94
N LEU A 210 -10.24 15.37 -7.05
CA LEU A 210 -8.87 15.89 -7.16
C LEU A 210 -8.82 17.40 -6.93
N ASN A 211 -9.78 18.16 -7.45
CA ASN A 211 -9.88 19.60 -7.23
C ASN A 211 -10.14 19.92 -5.74
N ILE A 212 -10.98 19.13 -5.06
CA ILE A 212 -11.23 19.27 -3.62
C ILE A 212 -9.93 19.00 -2.85
N LEU A 213 -9.21 17.92 -3.16
CA LEU A 213 -7.93 17.60 -2.52
C LEU A 213 -6.90 18.71 -2.69
N GLN A 214 -6.80 19.28 -3.89
CA GLN A 214 -5.87 20.40 -4.16
C GLN A 214 -6.17 21.65 -3.32
N GLY A 215 -7.39 21.81 -2.87
CA GLY A 215 -7.82 22.90 -1.98
C GLY A 215 -7.59 22.64 -0.48
N LEU A 216 -7.17 21.43 -0.10
CA LEU A 216 -6.94 21.10 1.30
C LEU A 216 -5.60 21.67 1.80
N ASP A 217 -5.57 22.02 3.09
CA ASP A 217 -4.35 22.46 3.76
C ASP A 217 -3.32 21.31 3.84
N THR A 218 -2.05 21.68 3.61
CA THR A 218 -0.89 20.78 3.59
C THR A 218 0.11 21.13 4.68
N ASN A 219 -0.36 21.56 5.84
CA ASN A 219 0.53 21.83 6.98
C ASN A 219 1.07 20.52 7.59
N GLN A 220 2.12 20.65 8.42
CA GLN A 220 2.83 19.53 9.03
C GLN A 220 1.94 18.63 9.90
N GLU A 221 0.84 19.14 10.47
CA GLU A 221 -0.08 18.35 11.30
C GLU A 221 -1.05 17.50 10.47
N THR A 222 -1.27 17.86 9.20
CA THR A 222 -2.25 17.22 8.33
C THR A 222 -1.62 16.44 7.19
N PHE A 223 -0.35 16.72 6.85
CA PHE A 223 0.28 16.30 5.61
C PHE A 223 1.75 15.93 5.80
N GLY A 224 2.17 14.81 5.21
CA GLY A 224 3.55 14.30 5.24
C GLY A 224 3.69 13.01 4.46
N MET A 225 4.73 12.23 4.75
CA MET A 225 4.86 10.88 4.18
C MET A 225 3.80 9.97 4.77
N ILE A 226 3.07 9.28 3.92
CA ILE A 226 2.05 8.26 4.23
C ILE A 226 2.48 6.91 3.68
N HIS A 227 1.92 5.83 4.20
CA HIS A 227 2.13 4.48 3.69
C HIS A 227 1.46 4.29 2.33
N PHE A 228 0.25 4.83 2.20
CA PHE A 228 -0.60 4.79 1.01
C PHE A 228 -1.26 3.43 0.72
N ASP A 229 -0.77 2.36 1.30
CA ASP A 229 -1.31 0.99 1.16
C ASP A 229 -1.26 0.27 2.52
N TYR A 230 -1.84 0.92 3.55
CA TYR A 230 -1.80 0.43 4.93
C TYR A 230 -2.90 -0.59 5.20
N ASN A 231 -2.61 -1.85 4.95
CA ASN A 231 -3.55 -2.96 5.08
C ASN A 231 -2.93 -4.20 5.74
N ASP A 232 -3.75 -5.21 6.09
CA ASP A 232 -3.33 -6.42 6.78
C ASP A 232 -2.49 -7.40 5.94
N GLY A 233 -2.32 -7.12 4.64
CA GLY A 233 -1.34 -7.77 3.76
C GLY A 233 0.06 -7.17 3.88
N ASN A 234 0.18 -5.94 4.40
CA ASN A 234 1.42 -5.18 4.46
C ASN A 234 2.00 -5.03 5.86
N TYR A 235 1.60 -5.89 6.79
CA TYR A 235 2.25 -6.04 8.11
C TYR A 235 2.09 -7.45 8.68
N SER A 236 3.07 -7.87 9.47
CA SER A 236 3.03 -9.12 10.24
C SER A 236 2.62 -8.86 11.67
N ILE A 237 2.01 -9.86 12.29
CA ILE A 237 1.63 -9.87 13.71
C ILE A 237 2.45 -10.93 14.43
N ASP A 238 3.16 -10.55 15.46
CA ASP A 238 3.69 -11.47 16.45
C ASP A 238 2.54 -11.91 17.37
N PHE A 239 2.05 -13.11 17.18
CA PHE A 239 0.89 -13.62 17.94
C PHE A 239 1.18 -13.91 19.42
N ASP A 240 2.44 -13.92 19.85
CA ASP A 240 2.79 -14.04 21.27
C ASP A 240 2.62 -12.68 21.98
N THR A 241 3.01 -11.60 21.34
CA THR A 241 3.03 -10.25 21.92
C THR A 241 1.92 -9.32 21.42
N GLY A 242 1.36 -9.56 20.24
CA GLY A 242 0.43 -8.67 19.53
C GLY A 242 1.13 -7.50 18.81
N GLN A 243 2.47 -7.52 18.76
CA GLN A 243 3.23 -6.50 18.04
C GLN A 243 3.01 -6.63 16.53
N ILE A 244 2.73 -5.48 15.90
CA ILE A 244 2.60 -5.36 14.45
C ILE A 244 3.92 -4.79 13.91
N THR A 245 4.45 -5.36 12.82
CA THR A 245 5.61 -4.86 12.08
C THR A 245 5.21 -4.59 10.63
N VAL A 246 5.28 -3.33 10.22
CA VAL A 246 4.83 -2.86 8.89
C VAL A 246 5.96 -2.99 7.87
N TYR A 247 5.60 -3.29 6.63
CA TYR A 247 6.50 -3.36 5.48
C TYR A 247 5.78 -2.94 4.19
N ASP A 248 6.47 -3.00 3.06
CA ASP A 248 5.98 -2.66 1.72
C ASP A 248 5.58 -1.18 1.55
N PHE A 249 6.57 -0.31 1.75
CA PHE A 249 6.44 1.13 1.57
C PHE A 249 6.62 1.58 0.12
N ASP A 250 6.57 0.67 -0.83
CA ASP A 250 6.88 0.97 -2.23
C ASP A 250 5.88 1.95 -2.85
N ASN A 251 4.65 2.01 -2.36
CA ASN A 251 3.63 2.99 -2.74
C ASN A 251 3.66 4.28 -1.89
N SER A 252 4.48 4.34 -0.83
CA SER A 252 4.55 5.52 0.05
C SER A 252 4.76 6.81 -0.74
N CYS A 253 4.07 7.87 -0.35
CA CYS A 253 4.11 9.16 -1.02
C CYS A 253 3.84 10.31 -0.04
N PHE A 254 3.97 11.55 -0.49
CA PHE A 254 3.49 12.69 0.29
C PHE A 254 1.98 12.84 0.13
N GLY A 255 1.24 12.72 1.23
CA GLY A 255 -0.21 12.80 1.26
C GLY A 255 -0.75 13.26 2.60
N TRP A 256 -2.06 13.36 2.69
CA TRP A 256 -2.74 13.63 3.95
C TRP A 256 -2.79 12.38 4.82
N TYR A 257 -2.45 12.51 6.11
CA TYR A 257 -2.53 11.40 7.07
C TYR A 257 -3.92 10.77 7.17
N MET A 258 -4.95 11.54 6.81
CA MET A 258 -6.33 11.05 6.75
C MET A 258 -6.54 9.98 5.67
N TYR A 259 -5.69 9.94 4.63
CA TYR A 259 -5.76 8.89 3.62
C TYR A 259 -5.50 7.51 4.22
N ASP A 260 -4.39 7.32 4.94
CA ASP A 260 -4.08 6.03 5.59
C ASP A 260 -5.12 5.67 6.67
N LEU A 261 -5.73 6.67 7.32
CA LEU A 261 -6.85 6.43 8.26
C LEU A 261 -8.13 6.00 7.54
N ALA A 262 -8.38 6.52 6.33
CA ALA A 262 -9.50 6.08 5.51
C ALA A 262 -9.24 4.67 4.96
N ASP A 263 -8.02 4.36 4.60
CA ASP A 263 -7.61 3.03 4.18
C ASP A 263 -7.78 2.03 5.34
N LEU A 264 -7.32 2.36 6.53
CA LEU A 264 -7.57 1.58 7.74
C LEU A 264 -9.08 1.39 8.00
N TRP A 265 -9.91 2.42 7.78
CA TRP A 265 -11.36 2.32 7.91
C TRP A 265 -11.93 1.34 6.88
N THR A 266 -11.53 1.42 5.62
CA THR A 266 -12.04 0.53 4.56
C THR A 266 -11.69 -0.93 4.83
N HIS A 267 -10.54 -1.21 5.45
CA HIS A 267 -10.18 -2.55 5.92
C HIS A 267 -11.11 -3.10 6.99
N GLY A 268 -11.66 -2.24 7.85
CA GLY A 268 -12.68 -2.63 8.81
C GLY A 268 -13.93 -3.21 8.15
N VAL A 269 -14.26 -2.73 6.96
CA VAL A 269 -15.39 -3.24 6.18
C VAL A 269 -15.24 -4.73 5.86
N GLY A 270 -14.03 -5.20 5.56
CA GLY A 270 -13.74 -6.60 5.26
C GLY A 270 -14.15 -7.56 6.38
N TRP A 271 -14.11 -7.11 7.63
CA TRP A 271 -14.49 -7.92 8.78
C TRP A 271 -16.00 -8.14 8.93
N ILE A 272 -16.82 -7.26 8.37
CA ILE A 272 -18.28 -7.22 8.58
C ILE A 272 -19.07 -7.26 7.28
N GLN A 273 -18.42 -7.36 6.14
CA GLN A 273 -19.04 -7.26 4.82
C GLN A 273 -20.15 -8.28 4.57
N PHE A 274 -20.10 -9.45 5.23
CA PHE A 274 -21.11 -10.51 5.08
C PHE A 274 -22.27 -10.44 6.09
N GLU A 275 -22.25 -9.49 7.04
CA GLU A 275 -23.37 -9.28 7.96
C GLU A 275 -24.52 -8.58 7.24
N PRO A 276 -25.69 -9.23 7.04
CA PRO A 276 -26.80 -8.65 6.28
C PRO A 276 -27.49 -7.50 7.02
N ASN A 277 -27.35 -7.43 8.34
CA ASN A 277 -27.99 -6.39 9.15
C ASN A 277 -27.19 -5.09 9.13
N GLU A 278 -27.75 -4.04 8.52
CA GLU A 278 -27.10 -2.74 8.37
C GLU A 278 -26.75 -2.08 9.71
N ASP A 279 -27.62 -2.17 10.72
CA ASP A 279 -27.36 -1.58 12.04
C ASP A 279 -26.18 -2.26 12.74
N LYS A 280 -26.07 -3.58 12.60
CA LYS A 280 -24.90 -4.32 13.12
C LYS A 280 -23.63 -3.96 12.41
N ARG A 281 -23.65 -3.84 11.07
CA ARG A 281 -22.47 -3.37 10.32
C ARG A 281 -22.03 -2.00 10.79
N LYS A 282 -22.99 -1.07 10.88
CA LYS A 282 -22.72 0.29 11.36
C LYS A 282 -22.11 0.28 12.76
N GLN A 283 -22.71 -0.43 13.70
CA GLN A 283 -22.20 -0.53 15.06
C GLN A 283 -20.79 -1.09 15.10
N PHE A 284 -20.53 -2.17 14.35
CA PHE A 284 -19.19 -2.77 14.25
C PHE A 284 -18.18 -1.76 13.71
N MET A 285 -18.50 -1.06 12.62
CA MET A 285 -17.59 -0.08 12.01
C MET A 285 -17.29 1.09 12.94
N ASP A 286 -18.30 1.58 13.67
CA ASP A 286 -18.11 2.63 14.68
C ASP A 286 -17.16 2.15 15.79
N ASP A 287 -17.37 0.94 16.34
CA ASP A 287 -16.55 0.36 17.42
C ASP A 287 -15.12 0.05 16.93
N TYR A 288 -15.00 -0.53 15.73
CA TYR A 288 -13.71 -0.82 15.08
C TYR A 288 -12.89 0.44 14.89
N PHE A 289 -13.46 1.44 14.21
CA PHE A 289 -12.71 2.66 13.88
C PHE A 289 -12.38 3.48 15.12
N GLN A 290 -13.30 3.58 16.09
CA GLN A 290 -12.98 4.25 17.35
C GLN A 290 -11.87 3.57 18.12
N THR A 291 -11.80 2.23 18.10
CA THR A 291 -10.72 1.47 18.74
C THR A 291 -9.39 1.70 18.04
N ALA A 292 -9.36 1.65 16.72
CA ALA A 292 -8.16 1.93 15.93
C ALA A 292 -7.71 3.39 16.09
N LEU A 293 -8.66 4.33 16.07
CA LEU A 293 -8.39 5.76 16.30
C LEU A 293 -7.86 6.03 17.72
N ALA A 294 -8.33 5.30 18.74
CA ALA A 294 -7.77 5.40 20.08
C ALA A 294 -6.30 4.95 20.12
N GLY A 295 -5.95 3.88 19.41
CA GLY A 295 -4.57 3.48 19.19
C GLY A 295 -3.76 4.56 18.50
N TYR A 296 -4.25 5.08 17.38
CA TYR A 296 -3.61 6.15 16.61
C TYR A 296 -3.35 7.41 17.46
N THR A 297 -4.36 7.88 18.16
CA THR A 297 -4.26 9.11 18.98
C THR A 297 -3.44 8.93 20.25
N SER A 298 -3.09 7.71 20.63
CA SER A 298 -2.10 7.45 21.69
C SER A 298 -0.68 7.85 21.29
N GLU A 299 -0.38 7.94 19.99
CA GLU A 299 0.95 8.26 19.45
C GLU A 299 1.02 9.65 18.81
N THR A 300 -0.07 10.12 18.19
CA THR A 300 -0.09 11.41 17.49
C THR A 300 -1.44 12.10 17.62
N LYS A 301 -1.48 13.38 17.31
CA LYS A 301 -2.73 14.16 17.29
C LYS A 301 -3.28 14.22 15.86
N ILE A 302 -4.60 14.23 15.76
CA ILE A 302 -5.33 14.59 14.56
C ILE A 302 -6.43 15.57 14.95
N GLU A 303 -6.63 16.59 14.13
CA GLU A 303 -7.66 17.60 14.39
C GLU A 303 -9.04 17.08 14.02
N ASP A 304 -10.07 17.44 14.79
CA ASP A 304 -11.46 17.07 14.53
C ASP A 304 -11.90 17.49 13.11
N SER A 305 -11.44 18.66 12.65
CA SER A 305 -11.70 19.17 11.30
C SER A 305 -11.15 18.27 10.18
N MET A 306 -10.12 17.46 10.48
CA MET A 306 -9.60 16.43 9.55
C MET A 306 -10.38 15.14 9.69
N LEU A 307 -10.80 14.74 10.90
CA LEU A 307 -11.64 13.56 11.08
C LEU A 307 -13.01 13.72 10.40
N GLU A 308 -13.58 14.93 10.38
CA GLU A 308 -14.79 15.24 9.63
C GLU A 308 -14.66 15.01 8.11
N LYS A 309 -13.40 14.93 7.59
CA LYS A 309 -13.12 14.64 6.18
C LYS A 309 -12.94 13.14 5.87
N LEU A 310 -13.13 12.27 6.87
CA LEU A 310 -13.06 10.81 6.64
C LEU A 310 -13.92 10.35 5.45
N PRO A 311 -15.19 10.80 5.28
CA PRO A 311 -15.98 10.39 4.12
C PRO A 311 -15.37 10.81 2.78
N LEU A 312 -14.74 11.99 2.69
CA LEU A 312 -14.03 12.43 1.50
C LEU A 312 -12.84 11.50 1.20
N PHE A 313 -12.04 11.15 2.20
CA PHE A 313 -10.87 10.28 1.98
C PHE A 313 -11.27 8.83 1.70
N ILE A 314 -12.40 8.35 2.21
CA ILE A 314 -12.99 7.07 1.77
C ILE A 314 -13.32 7.12 0.27
N GLN A 315 -13.87 8.22 -0.25
CA GLN A 315 -14.08 8.36 -1.69
C GLN A 315 -12.76 8.35 -2.47
N VAL A 316 -11.67 8.88 -1.91
CA VAL A 316 -10.34 8.82 -2.53
C VAL A 316 -9.78 7.39 -2.54
N THR A 317 -9.98 6.59 -1.49
CA THR A 317 -9.60 5.16 -1.51
C THR A 317 -10.42 4.37 -2.52
N LEU A 318 -11.71 4.69 -2.71
CA LEU A 318 -12.52 4.08 -3.78
C LEU A 318 -12.02 4.48 -5.17
N LEU A 319 -11.64 5.76 -5.37
CA LEU A 319 -11.03 6.22 -6.61
C LEU A 319 -9.78 5.41 -6.94
N GLU A 320 -8.89 5.23 -5.97
CA GLU A 320 -7.69 4.41 -6.12
C GLU A 320 -7.99 2.97 -6.52
N ASN A 321 -8.94 2.35 -5.83
CA ASN A 321 -9.33 0.97 -6.11
C ASN A 321 -9.89 0.83 -7.53
N ILE A 322 -10.77 1.74 -7.95
CA ILE A 322 -11.36 1.73 -9.30
C ILE A 322 -10.28 1.90 -10.36
N LEU A 323 -9.37 2.88 -10.18
CA LEU A 323 -8.29 3.12 -11.13
C LEU A 323 -7.32 1.93 -11.19
N GLY A 324 -7.00 1.33 -10.04
CA GLY A 324 -6.16 0.13 -9.97
C GLY A 324 -6.74 -1.04 -10.75
N GLN A 325 -8.05 -1.29 -10.65
CA GLN A 325 -8.72 -2.34 -11.41
C GLN A 325 -8.69 -2.07 -12.92
N PHE A 326 -8.93 -0.83 -13.37
CA PHE A 326 -8.80 -0.49 -14.79
C PHE A 326 -7.36 -0.60 -15.29
N GLU A 327 -6.36 -0.20 -14.48
CA GLU A 327 -4.94 -0.38 -14.84
C GLU A 327 -4.58 -1.86 -15.02
N GLU A 328 -5.12 -2.72 -14.17
CA GLU A 328 -4.87 -4.16 -14.22
C GLU A 328 -5.47 -4.78 -15.49
N MET A 329 -6.73 -4.46 -15.80
CA MET A 329 -7.37 -4.87 -17.06
C MET A 329 -6.58 -4.39 -18.28
N GLN A 330 -6.14 -3.13 -18.28
CA GLN A 330 -5.35 -2.58 -19.38
C GLN A 330 -4.00 -3.31 -19.54
N ARG A 331 -3.33 -3.62 -18.43
CA ARG A 331 -2.07 -4.39 -18.45
C ARG A 331 -2.26 -5.82 -18.92
N ALA A 332 -3.38 -6.44 -18.60
CA ALA A 332 -3.74 -7.78 -19.06
C ALA A 332 -4.15 -7.79 -20.56
N GLY A 333 -4.35 -6.63 -21.18
CA GLY A 333 -4.85 -6.50 -22.54
C GLY A 333 -6.33 -6.89 -22.65
N GLU A 334 -7.06 -6.79 -21.56
CA GLU A 334 -8.49 -7.09 -21.47
C GLU A 334 -9.31 -5.84 -21.78
N GLU A 335 -10.48 -6.04 -22.39
CA GLU A 335 -11.46 -4.97 -22.52
C GLU A 335 -11.97 -4.62 -21.11
N PRO A 336 -12.09 -3.32 -20.77
CA PRO A 336 -12.52 -2.91 -19.44
C PRO A 336 -13.99 -3.29 -19.21
N GLU A 337 -14.22 -4.43 -18.58
CA GLU A 337 -15.53 -4.93 -18.21
C GLU A 337 -15.71 -4.84 -16.69
N ALA A 338 -16.57 -3.94 -16.24
CA ALA A 338 -16.84 -3.77 -14.82
C ALA A 338 -17.73 -4.90 -14.29
N ASN A 339 -17.22 -5.68 -13.35
CA ASN A 339 -17.99 -6.65 -12.59
C ASN A 339 -18.95 -5.95 -11.59
N GLU A 340 -19.78 -6.72 -10.91
CA GLU A 340 -20.78 -6.16 -9.96
C GLU A 340 -20.13 -5.35 -8.83
N GLU A 341 -18.96 -5.78 -8.36
CA GLU A 341 -18.20 -5.11 -7.32
C GLU A 341 -17.67 -3.75 -7.79
N LEU A 342 -17.00 -3.71 -8.94
CA LEU A 342 -16.50 -2.47 -9.54
C LEU A 342 -17.66 -1.51 -9.86
N LEU A 343 -18.80 -2.00 -10.38
CA LEU A 343 -19.99 -1.20 -10.62
C LEU A 343 -20.56 -0.58 -9.33
N TYR A 344 -20.50 -1.30 -8.22
CA TYR A 344 -20.92 -0.76 -6.92
C TYR A 344 -19.98 0.37 -6.44
N LEU A 345 -18.66 0.20 -6.57
CA LEU A 345 -17.70 1.25 -6.24
C LEU A 345 -17.90 2.49 -7.10
N ILE A 346 -18.07 2.31 -8.41
CA ILE A 346 -18.37 3.39 -9.36
C ILE A 346 -19.65 4.13 -8.93
N LYS A 347 -20.71 3.39 -8.63
CA LYS A 347 -21.98 3.98 -8.16
C LYS A 347 -21.81 4.78 -6.87
N CYS A 348 -20.99 4.30 -5.94
CA CYS A 348 -20.72 5.06 -4.72
C CYS A 348 -20.11 6.43 -5.00
N LEU A 349 -19.20 6.53 -5.98
CA LEU A 349 -18.61 7.81 -6.38
C LEU A 349 -19.60 8.68 -7.18
N GLU A 350 -20.24 8.12 -8.21
CA GLU A 350 -21.13 8.87 -9.10
C GLU A 350 -22.35 9.48 -8.41
N GLU A 351 -22.95 8.74 -7.46
CA GLU A 351 -24.18 9.12 -6.77
C GLU A 351 -23.94 9.69 -5.36
N ASP A 352 -22.67 9.89 -4.96
CA ASP A 352 -22.27 10.31 -3.60
C ASP A 352 -22.88 9.41 -2.49
N ILE A 353 -22.99 8.11 -2.76
CA ILE A 353 -23.49 7.11 -1.82
C ILE A 353 -22.38 6.74 -0.84
N PRO A 354 -22.61 6.79 0.49
CA PRO A 354 -21.61 6.33 1.44
C PRO A 354 -21.26 4.86 1.21
N TYR A 355 -19.98 4.56 1.06
CA TYR A 355 -19.49 3.19 0.94
C TYR A 355 -19.78 2.40 2.22
N LYS A 356 -20.44 1.27 2.10
CA LYS A 356 -20.85 0.40 3.21
C LYS A 356 -20.24 -1.00 3.15
N GLY A 357 -19.29 -1.19 2.25
CA GLY A 357 -18.74 -2.51 1.91
C GLY A 357 -19.64 -3.28 0.95
N PHE A 358 -19.17 -4.46 0.59
CA PHE A 358 -19.91 -5.37 -0.27
C PHE A 358 -20.92 -6.17 0.55
N PHE A 359 -22.11 -6.40 -0.03
CA PHE A 359 -23.16 -7.18 0.61
C PHE A 359 -23.05 -8.65 0.22
N HIS A 360 -23.49 -9.52 1.09
CA HIS A 360 -23.54 -10.97 0.85
C HIS A 360 -24.22 -11.36 -0.48
N GLU A 361 -25.24 -10.61 -0.89
CA GLU A 361 -25.97 -10.84 -2.14
C GLU A 361 -25.13 -10.56 -3.41
N MET A 362 -24.05 -9.80 -3.30
CA MET A 362 -23.13 -9.52 -4.42
C MET A 362 -22.20 -10.69 -4.70
N TYR A 363 -21.94 -11.54 -3.71
CA TYR A 363 -21.13 -12.73 -3.87
C TYR A 363 -22.02 -13.93 -4.16
N SER A 364 -22.12 -14.30 -5.42
CA SER A 364 -22.79 -15.54 -5.80
C SER A 364 -21.96 -16.71 -5.32
N THR A 365 -22.37 -17.40 -4.29
CA THR A 365 -21.87 -18.64 -3.74
C THR A 365 -20.75 -18.54 -2.69
N GLU A 366 -21.05 -19.16 -1.55
CA GLU A 366 -20.15 -19.59 -0.47
C GLU A 366 -19.26 -18.47 0.11
N ALA A 367 -19.80 -17.75 1.08
CA ALA A 367 -18.96 -16.99 2.02
C ALA A 367 -17.85 -17.92 2.52
N PRO A 368 -16.56 -17.62 2.28
CA PRO A 368 -15.47 -18.50 2.69
C PRO A 368 -15.37 -18.66 4.20
N PHE A 369 -16.10 -17.86 4.98
CA PHE A 369 -16.10 -17.89 6.44
C PHE A 369 -17.51 -17.62 6.99
N GLU A 370 -18.03 -18.56 7.79
CA GLU A 370 -19.09 -18.24 8.72
C GLU A 370 -18.52 -17.30 9.79
N TYR A 371 -18.94 -16.03 9.80
CA TYR A 371 -18.66 -15.11 10.90
C TYR A 371 -19.52 -15.56 12.09
N GLU A 372 -18.98 -16.46 12.91
CA GLU A 372 -19.49 -16.67 14.26
C GLU A 372 -19.04 -15.45 15.09
N GLY A 373 -19.96 -14.50 15.25
CA GLY A 373 -19.78 -13.39 16.17
C GLY A 373 -19.42 -13.88 17.56
N ARG A 374 -18.17 -13.66 17.96
CA ARG A 374 -17.66 -13.85 19.32
C ARG A 374 -17.15 -12.55 19.86
#